data_df453fa9eb6727ed94dbd4124d61ed87
#
_entry.id   df453fa9eb6727ed94dbd4124d61ed87
#
_cell.length_a   1.000
_cell.length_b   1.000
_cell.length_c   1.000
_cell.angle_alpha   90.00
_cell.angle_beta   90.00
_cell.angle_gamma   90.00
#
_symmetry.space_group_name_H-M   'P 1'
#
loop_
_entity.id
_entity.type
_entity.pdbx_description
1 polymer ?
#
loop_
_entity_poly.entity_id
_entity_poly.type
_entity_poly.pdbx_seq_one_letter_code
_entity_poly.pdbx_strand_id
1 'polypeptide(L)'
;MLTLLLAGVAVLTAAQPPLDRVAWLGGCWQSTAGSRVVAEMWMPADGGLMIGAGRTIVAGQARAFEHLRIRADGEALVYTAMPAGQRETDFRSTATSATGFTVENLAHDFPQRIIYTRTGDAAFTARVEGPGKDGPRGFDLAFRRVPCESGTPPK
;
A
#
# COMPACT_ATOMS: atom_id res chain seq x y z
N MET A 1 44.71 42.29 7.89
CA MET A 1 43.32 41.89 7.60
C MET A 1 43.32 40.44 7.23
N LEU A 2 42.82 39.57 8.10
CA LEU A 2 42.76 38.11 7.89
C LEU A 2 41.34 37.75 7.45
N THR A 3 41.18 37.39 6.17
CA THR A 3 39.86 37.02 5.61
C THR A 3 39.61 35.54 5.91
N LEU A 4 38.66 35.26 6.80
CA LEU A 4 38.19 33.89 7.11
C LEU A 4 37.25 33.43 6.00
N LEU A 5 37.67 32.47 5.18
CA LEU A 5 36.80 31.78 4.23
C LEU A 5 36.01 30.71 4.99
N LEU A 6 34.72 30.92 5.19
CA LEU A 6 33.76 29.86 5.64
C LEU A 6 33.47 28.94 4.46
N ALA A 7 34.02 27.76 4.48
CA ALA A 7 33.63 26.68 3.58
C ALA A 7 32.30 26.11 4.06
N GLY A 8 31.21 26.39 3.33
CA GLY A 8 29.90 25.77 3.59
C GLY A 8 29.93 24.28 3.22
N VAL A 9 29.72 23.39 4.20
CA VAL A 9 29.53 21.97 3.96
C VAL A 9 28.13 21.77 3.46
N ALA A 10 27.95 21.46 2.16
CA ALA A 10 26.69 21.01 1.62
C ALA A 10 26.40 19.59 2.12
N VAL A 11 25.42 19.44 3.01
CA VAL A 11 24.91 18.13 3.42
C VAL A 11 24.05 17.60 2.29
N LEU A 12 24.59 16.67 1.49
CA LEU A 12 23.78 15.90 0.57
C LEU A 12 22.87 14.96 1.38
N THR A 13 21.60 15.28 1.50
CA THR A 13 20.59 14.34 1.99
C THR A 13 20.41 13.23 0.95
N ALA A 14 20.87 12.02 1.26
CA ALA A 14 20.59 10.86 0.45
C ALA A 14 19.06 10.67 0.33
N ALA A 15 18.56 10.43 -0.88
CA ALA A 15 17.14 10.11 -1.08
C ALA A 15 16.78 8.84 -0.31
N GLN A 16 15.66 8.85 0.41
CA GLN A 16 15.18 7.67 1.11
C GLN A 16 14.88 6.53 0.11
N PRO A 17 15.29 5.28 0.42
CA PRO A 17 14.90 4.12 -0.36
C PRO A 17 13.38 4.10 -0.60
N PRO A 18 12.90 3.69 -1.77
CA PRO A 18 11.46 3.74 -2.11
C PRO A 18 10.57 3.01 -1.10
N LEU A 19 11.02 1.88 -0.56
CA LEU A 19 10.28 1.10 0.42
C LEU A 19 10.15 1.80 1.78
N ASP A 20 11.13 2.59 2.20
CA ASP A 20 11.07 3.35 3.45
C ASP A 20 9.95 4.40 3.42
N ARG A 21 9.65 4.95 2.23
CA ARG A 21 8.55 5.91 2.04
C ARG A 21 7.18 5.29 2.31
N VAL A 22 7.04 3.98 2.19
CA VAL A 22 5.78 3.24 2.39
C VAL A 22 5.80 2.33 3.63
N ALA A 23 6.88 2.39 4.44
CA ALA A 23 7.04 1.59 5.67
C ALA A 23 5.91 1.81 6.69
N TRP A 24 5.22 2.96 6.64
CA TRP A 24 4.04 3.28 7.47
C TRP A 24 2.88 2.28 7.28
N LEU A 25 2.84 1.56 6.14
CA LEU A 25 1.82 0.56 5.83
C LEU A 25 1.94 -0.70 6.72
N GLY A 26 3.13 -0.97 7.29
CA GLY A 26 3.34 -2.11 8.20
C GLY A 26 2.35 -2.12 9.37
N GLY A 27 1.76 -3.28 9.64
CA GLY A 27 0.76 -3.50 10.68
C GLY A 27 -0.59 -3.97 10.16
N CYS A 28 -1.65 -3.81 10.96
CA CYS A 28 -2.98 -4.31 10.64
C CYS A 28 -3.98 -3.16 10.47
N TRP A 29 -4.81 -3.29 9.45
CA TRP A 29 -5.71 -2.27 8.99
C TRP A 29 -7.09 -2.82 8.68
N GLN A 30 -8.13 -2.03 8.92
CA GLN A 30 -9.51 -2.41 8.66
C GLN A 30 -10.31 -1.26 8.07
N SER A 31 -11.08 -1.57 7.03
CA SER A 31 -12.12 -0.70 6.45
C SER A 31 -13.47 -1.37 6.62
N THR A 32 -14.47 -0.63 7.10
CA THR A 32 -15.83 -1.15 7.35
C THR A 32 -16.86 -0.26 6.66
N ALA A 33 -17.74 -0.88 5.88
CA ALA A 33 -18.86 -0.23 5.22
C ALA A 33 -20.10 -1.14 5.31
N GLY A 34 -21.04 -0.80 6.20
CA GLY A 34 -22.19 -1.65 6.50
C GLY A 34 -21.76 -3.04 7.00
N SER A 35 -22.22 -4.10 6.34
CA SER A 35 -21.86 -5.48 6.66
C SER A 35 -20.55 -5.95 6.02
N ARG A 36 -19.88 -5.10 5.22
CA ARG A 36 -18.61 -5.41 4.56
C ARG A 36 -17.45 -4.94 5.41
N VAL A 37 -16.52 -5.83 5.69
CA VAL A 37 -15.24 -5.55 6.35
C VAL A 37 -14.12 -5.99 5.41
N VAL A 38 -13.21 -5.08 5.11
CA VAL A 38 -11.95 -5.38 4.40
C VAL A 38 -10.81 -5.18 5.39
N ALA A 39 -9.97 -6.18 5.53
CA ALA A 39 -8.79 -6.11 6.39
C ALA A 39 -7.53 -6.36 5.57
N GLU A 40 -6.47 -5.61 5.89
CA GLU A 40 -5.12 -5.83 5.38
C GLU A 40 -4.15 -5.98 6.54
N MET A 41 -3.17 -6.87 6.37
CA MET A 41 -2.04 -7.02 7.26
C MET A 41 -0.76 -6.95 6.44
N TRP A 42 0.20 -6.15 6.90
CA TRP A 42 1.48 -5.97 6.24
C TRP A 42 2.63 -6.24 7.20
N MET A 43 3.57 -7.08 6.80
CA MET A 43 4.86 -7.21 7.49
C MET A 43 5.66 -5.93 7.31
N PRO A 44 6.46 -5.52 8.30
CA PRO A 44 7.43 -4.44 8.11
C PRO A 44 8.34 -4.68 6.91
N ALA A 45 8.81 -3.59 6.29
CA ALA A 45 9.78 -3.68 5.21
C ALA A 45 11.10 -4.28 5.72
N ASP A 46 11.59 -5.31 5.04
CA ASP A 46 12.90 -5.92 5.30
C ASP A 46 13.47 -6.52 4.00
N GLY A 47 14.78 -6.46 3.83
CA GLY A 47 15.46 -7.03 2.67
C GLY A 47 14.96 -6.53 1.32
N GLY A 48 14.39 -5.32 1.24
CA GLY A 48 13.83 -4.77 -0.01
C GLY A 48 12.42 -5.24 -0.34
N LEU A 49 11.69 -5.81 0.62
CA LEU A 49 10.39 -6.44 0.44
C LEU A 49 9.43 -6.11 1.58
N MET A 50 8.14 -5.92 1.25
CA MET A 50 7.00 -5.99 2.17
C MET A 50 6.06 -7.09 1.68
N ILE A 51 5.56 -7.91 2.60
CA ILE A 51 4.56 -8.94 2.32
C ILE A 51 3.29 -8.59 3.07
N GLY A 52 2.15 -8.74 2.40
CA GLY A 52 0.84 -8.47 2.98
C GLY A 52 -0.18 -9.54 2.64
N ALA A 53 -1.30 -9.49 3.34
CA ALA A 53 -2.48 -10.29 3.05
C ALA A 53 -3.73 -9.43 3.24
N GLY A 54 -4.70 -9.61 2.34
CA GLY A 54 -6.00 -8.98 2.39
C GLY A 54 -7.12 -10.01 2.53
N ARG A 55 -8.21 -9.65 3.22
CA ARG A 55 -9.45 -10.44 3.24
C ARG A 55 -10.67 -9.54 3.22
N THR A 56 -11.73 -10.02 2.58
CA THR A 56 -13.05 -9.38 2.59
C THR A 56 -14.06 -10.30 3.26
N ILE A 57 -14.73 -9.77 4.28
CA ILE A 57 -15.85 -10.42 4.99
C ILE A 57 -17.12 -9.66 4.63
N VAL A 58 -18.22 -10.34 4.35
CA VAL A 58 -19.54 -9.76 4.16
C VAL A 58 -20.54 -10.54 4.97
N ALA A 59 -21.29 -9.86 5.85
CA ALA A 59 -22.25 -10.49 6.74
C ALA A 59 -21.66 -11.67 7.53
N GLY A 60 -20.45 -11.52 8.06
CA GLY A 60 -19.75 -12.53 8.87
C GLY A 60 -19.11 -13.67 8.08
N GLN A 61 -19.19 -13.67 6.73
CA GLN A 61 -18.65 -14.75 5.89
C GLN A 61 -17.50 -14.25 5.01
N ALA A 62 -16.41 -15.00 4.92
CA ALA A 62 -15.32 -14.74 4.01
C ALA A 62 -15.80 -14.80 2.55
N ARG A 63 -15.51 -13.77 1.77
CA ARG A 63 -15.87 -13.65 0.36
C ARG A 63 -14.67 -13.60 -0.57
N ALA A 64 -13.56 -13.04 -0.10
CA ALA A 64 -12.32 -12.97 -0.86
C ALA A 64 -11.12 -12.90 0.09
N PHE A 65 -9.97 -13.33 -0.41
CA PHE A 65 -8.68 -13.07 0.19
C PHE A 65 -7.62 -12.94 -0.91
N GLU A 66 -6.51 -12.31 -0.58
CA GLU A 66 -5.39 -12.12 -1.49
C GLU A 66 -4.06 -12.09 -0.73
N HIS A 67 -3.00 -12.45 -1.43
CA HIS A 67 -1.63 -12.17 -1.01
C HIS A 67 -1.14 -10.91 -1.72
N LEU A 68 -0.36 -10.13 -1.01
CA LEU A 68 0.13 -8.83 -1.47
C LEU A 68 1.64 -8.77 -1.30
N ARG A 69 2.31 -8.06 -2.19
CA ARG A 69 3.75 -7.84 -2.11
C ARG A 69 4.09 -6.45 -2.64
N ILE A 70 4.98 -5.75 -1.94
CA ILE A 70 5.61 -4.54 -2.44
C ILE A 70 7.12 -4.75 -2.42
N ARG A 71 7.79 -4.56 -3.55
CA ARG A 71 9.24 -4.60 -3.67
C ARG A 71 9.79 -3.35 -4.32
N ALA A 72 11.01 -2.99 -4.00
CA ALA A 72 11.73 -1.96 -4.73
C ALA A 72 12.24 -2.52 -6.07
N ASP A 73 12.23 -1.67 -7.09
CA ASP A 73 12.79 -1.92 -8.42
C ASP A 73 13.44 -0.61 -8.92
N GLY A 74 14.71 -0.41 -8.58
CA GLY A 74 15.36 0.90 -8.68
C GLY A 74 14.65 1.92 -7.78
N GLU A 75 14.31 3.07 -8.34
CA GLU A 75 13.56 4.12 -7.66
C GLU A 75 12.03 3.87 -7.62
N ALA A 76 11.55 2.86 -8.32
CA ALA A 76 10.14 2.50 -8.36
C ALA A 76 9.79 1.45 -7.32
N LEU A 77 8.49 1.38 -6.97
CA LEU A 77 7.88 0.24 -6.29
C LEU A 77 7.14 -0.63 -7.30
N VAL A 78 7.16 -1.93 -7.08
CA VAL A 78 6.28 -2.88 -7.75
C VAL A 78 5.36 -3.48 -6.70
N TYR A 79 4.08 -3.21 -6.83
CA TYR A 79 3.01 -3.79 -6.04
C TYR A 79 2.44 -4.98 -6.79
N THR A 80 2.47 -6.15 -6.18
CA THR A 80 1.91 -7.38 -6.75
C THR A 80 0.67 -7.78 -5.96
N ALA A 81 -0.46 -7.92 -6.66
CA ALA A 81 -1.69 -8.48 -6.11
C ALA A 81 -1.86 -9.93 -6.60
N MET A 82 -2.19 -10.82 -5.68
CA MET A 82 -2.44 -12.25 -5.96
C MET A 82 -3.81 -12.65 -5.34
N PRO A 83 -4.93 -12.24 -5.94
CA PRO A 83 -6.25 -12.62 -5.45
C PRO A 83 -6.46 -14.13 -5.60
N ALA A 84 -7.14 -14.75 -4.64
CA ALA A 84 -7.43 -16.19 -4.69
C ALA A 84 -8.17 -16.57 -5.97
N GLY A 85 -7.65 -17.57 -6.68
CA GLY A 85 -8.23 -18.04 -7.93
C GLY A 85 -7.96 -17.18 -9.17
N GLN A 86 -7.14 -16.13 -9.04
CA GLN A 86 -6.74 -15.27 -10.15
C GLN A 86 -5.22 -15.33 -10.36
N ARG A 87 -4.77 -14.81 -11.51
CA ARG A 87 -3.33 -14.65 -11.78
C ARG A 87 -2.77 -13.50 -10.97
N GLU A 88 -1.52 -13.64 -10.53
CA GLU A 88 -0.80 -12.51 -9.94
C GLU A 88 -0.64 -11.40 -10.99
N THR A 89 -0.75 -10.17 -10.52
CA THR A 89 -0.66 -8.97 -11.35
C THR A 89 0.25 -7.97 -10.69
N ASP A 90 1.25 -7.52 -11.45
CA ASP A 90 2.17 -6.46 -11.05
C ASP A 90 1.63 -5.09 -11.48
N PHE A 91 1.75 -4.12 -10.58
CA PHE A 91 1.48 -2.70 -10.79
C PHE A 91 2.74 -1.91 -10.44
N ARG A 92 3.22 -1.06 -11.35
CA ARG A 92 4.44 -0.26 -11.15
C ARG A 92 4.10 1.13 -10.63
N SER A 93 4.88 1.65 -9.68
CA SER A 93 4.62 2.98 -9.14
C SER A 93 4.87 4.08 -10.19
N THR A 94 3.91 5.01 -10.26
CA THR A 94 4.00 6.27 -11.00
C THR A 94 4.24 7.46 -10.06
N ALA A 95 3.92 7.29 -8.77
CA ALA A 95 4.23 8.26 -7.73
C ALA A 95 4.49 7.54 -6.41
N THR A 96 5.43 8.05 -5.62
CA THR A 96 5.75 7.55 -4.27
C THR A 96 6.23 8.69 -3.39
N SER A 97 5.66 8.81 -2.20
CA SER A 97 6.00 9.82 -1.19
C SER A 97 5.84 9.26 0.22
N ALA A 98 6.21 10.02 1.24
CA ALA A 98 5.96 9.65 2.65
C ALA A 98 4.46 9.63 3.02
N THR A 99 3.60 10.22 2.17
CA THR A 99 2.16 10.31 2.40
C THR A 99 1.34 9.37 1.50
N GLY A 100 1.98 8.58 0.65
CA GLY A 100 1.26 7.62 -0.19
C GLY A 100 2.01 7.22 -1.44
N PHE A 101 1.38 6.34 -2.21
CA PHE A 101 1.89 5.87 -3.49
C PHE A 101 0.75 5.57 -4.47
N THR A 102 1.06 5.69 -5.74
CA THR A 102 0.20 5.30 -6.86
C THR A 102 0.91 4.25 -7.68
N VAL A 103 0.24 3.15 -7.96
CA VAL A 103 0.74 2.07 -8.83
C VAL A 103 -0.23 1.80 -9.96
N GLU A 104 0.29 1.47 -11.15
CA GLU A 104 -0.51 1.32 -12.36
C GLU A 104 -0.12 0.07 -13.16
N ASN A 105 -1.14 -0.53 -13.77
CA ASN A 105 -1.02 -1.49 -14.84
C ASN A 105 -2.17 -1.25 -15.84
N LEU A 106 -1.91 -0.47 -16.88
CA LEU A 106 -2.92 -0.09 -17.89
C LEU A 106 -3.34 -1.26 -18.79
N ALA A 107 -2.61 -2.38 -18.76
CA ALA A 107 -2.98 -3.59 -19.50
C ALA A 107 -3.91 -4.53 -18.70
N HIS A 108 -4.13 -4.24 -17.39
CA HIS A 108 -5.03 -5.02 -16.55
C HIS A 108 -6.49 -4.59 -16.79
N ASP A 109 -7.43 -5.51 -16.62
CA ASP A 109 -8.85 -5.23 -16.83
C ASP A 109 -9.38 -4.21 -15.80
N PHE A 110 -9.31 -4.58 -14.51
CA PHE A 110 -9.69 -3.76 -13.37
C PHE A 110 -9.16 -4.36 -12.06
N PRO A 111 -8.57 -3.52 -11.18
CA PRO A 111 -8.24 -2.11 -11.40
C PRO A 111 -7.04 -1.94 -12.36
N GLN A 112 -6.90 -0.74 -12.96
CA GLN A 112 -5.68 -0.34 -13.68
C GLN A 112 -4.78 0.54 -12.82
N ARG A 113 -5.35 1.19 -11.80
CA ARG A 113 -4.64 2.05 -10.86
C ARG A 113 -5.07 1.74 -9.42
N ILE A 114 -4.10 1.71 -8.53
CA ILE A 114 -4.27 1.55 -7.10
C ILE A 114 -3.53 2.69 -6.42
N ILE A 115 -4.22 3.42 -5.53
CA ILE A 115 -3.70 4.61 -4.87
C ILE A 115 -3.86 4.42 -3.36
N TYR A 116 -2.76 4.48 -2.63
CA TYR A 116 -2.76 4.51 -1.17
C TYR A 116 -2.40 5.92 -0.72
N THR A 117 -3.27 6.56 0.03
CA THR A 117 -3.05 7.91 0.58
C THR A 117 -3.18 7.88 2.10
N ARG A 118 -2.09 8.16 2.79
CA ARG A 118 -2.07 8.30 4.25
C ARG A 118 -2.86 9.54 4.65
N THR A 119 -3.88 9.37 5.49
CA THR A 119 -4.77 10.43 5.96
C THR A 119 -4.54 10.80 7.43
N GLY A 120 -3.61 10.11 8.07
CA GLY A 120 -3.19 10.32 9.46
C GLY A 120 -2.21 9.24 9.92
N ASP A 121 -1.79 9.27 11.20
CA ASP A 121 -0.84 8.28 11.73
C ASP A 121 -1.45 6.88 11.83
N ALA A 122 -2.76 6.80 11.98
CA ALA A 122 -3.50 5.56 12.11
C ALA A 122 -4.59 5.40 11.04
N ALA A 123 -4.46 6.06 9.88
CA ALA A 123 -5.46 6.00 8.83
C ALA A 123 -4.85 6.20 7.43
N PHE A 124 -5.43 5.51 6.44
CA PHE A 124 -5.19 5.75 5.02
C PHE A 124 -6.44 5.44 4.20
N THR A 125 -6.49 5.95 2.98
CA THR A 125 -7.47 5.57 1.98
C THR A 125 -6.78 4.78 0.88
N ALA A 126 -7.32 3.61 0.55
CA ALA A 126 -6.98 2.89 -0.68
C ALA A 126 -8.07 3.16 -1.71
N ARG A 127 -7.68 3.74 -2.85
CA ARG A 127 -8.55 3.92 -4.00
C ARG A 127 -8.13 2.96 -5.10
N VAL A 128 -9.09 2.27 -5.68
CA VAL A 128 -8.90 1.48 -6.89
C VAL A 128 -9.73 2.08 -8.01
N GLU A 129 -9.16 2.16 -9.22
CA GLU A 129 -9.85 2.72 -10.37
C GLU A 129 -9.39 2.09 -11.68
N GLY A 130 -10.23 2.20 -12.70
CA GLY A 130 -9.96 1.66 -14.02
C GLY A 130 -11.17 1.85 -14.96
N PRO A 131 -11.17 1.21 -16.13
CA PRO A 131 -12.28 1.29 -17.06
C PRO A 131 -13.52 0.62 -16.50
N GLY A 132 -14.68 1.14 -16.86
CA GLY A 132 -15.99 0.57 -16.60
C GLY A 132 -16.83 0.58 -17.87
N LYS A 133 -18.00 -0.08 -17.84
CA LYS A 133 -18.88 -0.20 -18.99
C LYS A 133 -19.34 1.17 -19.54
N ASP A 134 -19.62 2.11 -18.62
CA ASP A 134 -20.16 3.43 -18.95
C ASP A 134 -19.14 4.57 -18.70
N GLY A 135 -17.86 4.28 -18.72
CA GLY A 135 -16.75 5.20 -18.46
C GLY A 135 -15.89 4.77 -17.26
N PRO A 136 -14.91 5.60 -16.85
CA PRO A 136 -14.04 5.27 -15.72
C PRO A 136 -14.84 5.02 -14.43
N ARG A 137 -14.46 3.99 -13.68
CA ARG A 137 -15.03 3.65 -12.37
C ARG A 137 -13.94 3.53 -11.32
N GLY A 138 -14.32 3.72 -10.06
CA GLY A 138 -13.42 3.52 -8.93
C GLY A 138 -14.21 3.56 -7.62
N PHE A 139 -13.57 3.10 -6.55
CA PHE A 139 -14.10 3.20 -5.20
C PHE A 139 -12.98 3.35 -4.20
N ASP A 140 -13.33 3.89 -3.04
CA ASP A 140 -12.42 4.14 -1.94
C ASP A 140 -12.69 3.15 -0.79
N LEU A 141 -11.62 2.75 -0.12
CA LEU A 141 -11.64 2.01 1.13
C LEU A 141 -10.91 2.84 2.19
N ALA A 142 -11.63 3.34 3.17
CA ALA A 142 -11.06 4.11 4.27
C ALA A 142 -10.60 3.14 5.35
N PHE A 143 -9.29 2.96 5.47
CA PHE A 143 -8.66 2.08 6.46
C PHE A 143 -8.29 2.82 7.73
N ARG A 144 -8.48 2.13 8.85
CA ARG A 144 -7.96 2.53 10.16
C ARG A 144 -7.05 1.43 10.70
N ARG A 145 -6.00 1.83 11.41
CA ARG A 145 -5.12 0.89 12.11
C ARG A 145 -5.89 0.18 13.21
N VAL A 146 -5.70 -1.14 13.29
CA VAL A 146 -6.26 -1.99 14.34
C VAL A 146 -5.12 -2.80 14.97
N PRO A 147 -5.28 -3.32 16.22
CA PRO A 147 -4.35 -4.30 16.74
C PRO A 147 -4.26 -5.51 15.80
N CYS A 148 -3.03 -5.97 15.53
CA CYS A 148 -2.85 -7.28 14.92
C CYS A 148 -3.24 -8.31 15.97
N GLU A 149 -4.41 -8.92 15.82
CA GLU A 149 -4.85 -9.94 16.77
C GLU A 149 -3.85 -11.10 16.76
N SER A 150 -3.18 -11.31 17.88
CA SER A 150 -2.61 -12.61 18.21
C SER A 150 -3.80 -13.54 18.40
N GLY A 151 -4.08 -14.40 17.43
CA GLY A 151 -5.20 -15.34 17.53
C GLY A 151 -5.11 -16.06 18.88
N THR A 152 -6.13 -15.87 19.74
CA THR A 152 -6.28 -16.74 20.90
C THR A 152 -6.57 -18.14 20.32
N PRO A 153 -5.75 -19.16 20.59
CA PRO A 153 -6.03 -20.50 20.10
C PRO A 153 -7.43 -20.89 20.54
N PRO A 154 -8.23 -21.54 19.68
CA PRO A 154 -9.54 -22.06 20.09
C PRO A 154 -9.36 -22.96 21.29
N LYS A 155 -10.21 -22.75 22.33
CA LYS A 155 -10.27 -23.62 23.51
C LYS A 155 -10.78 -24.99 23.13
#